data_164ca3c110da595c6d7709a309367aa5
#
_entry.id   164ca3c110da595c6d7709a309367aa5
#
_cell.length_a   1.000
_cell.length_b   1.000
_cell.length_c   1.000
_cell.angle_alpha   90.00
_cell.angle_beta   90.00
_cell.angle_gamma   90.00
#
_symmetry.space_group_name_H-M   'P 1'
#
loop_
_entity.id
_entity.type
_entity.pdbx_description
1 polymer ?
#
loop_
_entity_poly.entity_id
_entity_poly.type
_entity_poly.pdbx_seq_one_letter_code
_entity_poly.pdbx_strand_id
1 'polypeptide(L)'
;KRELVFDAATQDPMPTYEDYIDQDPLRATIKLLKRHRDEWAIRTENEAVRPISAVITTLATHAYLDVVKTSQSQPIKPLDAIVQIVDRMTAFIVQKGDEYFVCNPADHGENFAEKWNRPGEGQGYRQSFAKWHADASASVSLGLESFESNDSFAEAVKKNFGIAPAFITAVNNEIPANWTMPGRPDGTTRNSASMGS
;
A
#
# COMPACT_ATOMS: atom_id res chain seq x y z
N LYS A 1 -11.27 49.05 -17.14
CA LYS A 1 -10.44 47.86 -17.42
C LYS A 1 -9.72 47.52 -16.14
N ARG A 2 -10.14 46.44 -15.44
CA ARG A 2 -9.38 45.85 -14.33
C ARG A 2 -8.42 44.83 -14.93
N GLU A 3 -7.14 45.10 -14.87
CA GLU A 3 -6.11 44.08 -15.12
C GLU A 3 -6.13 43.08 -13.96
N LEU A 4 -6.39 41.83 -14.30
CA LEU A 4 -6.13 40.69 -13.40
C LEU A 4 -4.62 40.50 -13.36
N VAL A 5 -3.99 40.94 -12.28
CA VAL A 5 -2.61 40.55 -11.96
C VAL A 5 -2.68 39.10 -11.48
N PHE A 6 -2.24 38.16 -12.32
CA PHE A 6 -1.96 36.81 -11.89
C PHE A 6 -0.74 36.89 -10.98
N ASP A 7 -0.96 36.72 -9.68
CA ASP A 7 0.08 36.47 -8.72
C ASP A 7 0.78 35.19 -9.16
N ALA A 8 2.05 35.30 -9.53
CA ALA A 8 2.87 34.15 -9.84
C ALA A 8 3.03 33.37 -8.54
N ALA A 9 2.18 32.33 -8.37
CA ALA A 9 2.37 31.37 -7.30
C ALA A 9 3.81 30.87 -7.40
N THR A 10 4.60 31.13 -6.39
CA THR A 10 5.93 30.53 -6.21
C THR A 10 5.70 29.02 -6.14
N GLN A 11 5.87 28.34 -7.28
CA GLN A 11 5.93 26.91 -7.29
C GLN A 11 7.20 26.51 -6.54
N ASP A 12 7.02 25.80 -5.44
CA ASP A 12 8.14 25.14 -4.79
C ASP A 12 8.87 24.30 -5.84
N PRO A 13 10.20 24.34 -5.90
CA PRO A 13 10.95 23.56 -6.86
C PRO A 13 10.59 22.09 -6.71
N MET A 14 10.29 21.44 -7.84
CA MET A 14 10.00 20.00 -7.85
C MET A 14 11.18 19.27 -7.23
N PRO A 15 10.96 18.38 -6.24
CA PRO A 15 12.05 17.60 -5.63
C PRO A 15 12.86 16.89 -6.71
N THR A 16 14.17 16.85 -6.53
CA THR A 16 15.05 16.11 -7.44
C THR A 16 14.74 14.61 -7.39
N TYR A 17 14.94 13.90 -8.50
CA TYR A 17 14.63 12.46 -8.59
C TYR A 17 15.37 11.62 -7.55
N GLU A 18 16.52 12.08 -7.07
CA GLU A 18 17.34 11.41 -6.05
C GLU A 18 16.66 11.40 -4.66
N ASP A 19 15.76 12.34 -4.37
CA ASP A 19 14.99 12.39 -3.13
C ASP A 19 13.84 11.36 -3.10
N TYR A 20 13.58 10.67 -4.22
CA TYR A 20 12.51 9.70 -4.40
C TYR A 20 12.96 8.23 -4.34
N ILE A 21 14.07 7.91 -3.70
CA ILE A 21 14.36 6.51 -3.37
C ILE A 21 13.30 6.09 -2.35
N ASP A 22 12.32 5.37 -2.86
CA ASP A 22 11.09 4.97 -2.15
C ASP A 22 11.42 3.87 -1.12
N GLN A 23 12.12 4.26 -0.06
CA GLN A 23 12.48 3.38 1.06
C GLN A 23 11.30 3.15 2.02
N ASP A 24 10.14 3.79 1.76
CA ASP A 24 8.94 3.64 2.57
C ASP A 24 8.16 2.37 2.16
N PRO A 25 8.13 1.32 3.00
CA PRO A 25 7.43 0.08 2.70
C PRO A 25 5.95 0.28 2.44
N LEU A 26 5.31 1.24 3.11
CA LEU A 26 3.89 1.54 2.88
C LEU A 26 3.68 2.04 1.46
N ARG A 27 4.49 3.01 1.03
CA ARG A 27 4.37 3.57 -0.31
C ARG A 27 4.67 2.54 -1.40
N ALA A 28 5.71 1.73 -1.18
CA ALA A 28 6.04 0.60 -2.07
C ALA A 28 4.88 -0.40 -2.16
N THR A 29 4.32 -0.80 -1.01
CA THR A 29 3.16 -1.70 -0.95
C THR A 29 1.97 -1.14 -1.71
N ILE A 30 1.60 0.13 -1.48
CA ILE A 30 0.46 0.76 -2.14
C ILE A 30 0.65 0.81 -3.66
N LYS A 31 1.84 1.16 -4.15
CA LYS A 31 2.15 1.16 -5.59
C LYS A 31 2.04 -0.24 -6.19
N LEU A 32 2.62 -1.22 -5.52
CA LEU A 32 2.60 -2.62 -5.94
C LEU A 32 1.16 -3.15 -6.02
N LEU A 33 0.35 -2.94 -4.97
CA LEU A 33 -1.03 -3.39 -4.92
C LEU A 33 -1.92 -2.72 -5.98
N LYS A 34 -1.73 -1.42 -6.24
CA LYS A 34 -2.47 -0.73 -7.31
C LYS A 34 -2.11 -1.28 -8.68
N ARG A 35 -0.83 -1.55 -8.93
CA ARG A 35 -0.37 -2.16 -10.17
C ARG A 35 -0.93 -3.57 -10.33
N HIS A 36 -0.81 -4.40 -9.30
CA HIS A 36 -1.39 -5.73 -9.28
C HIS A 36 -2.89 -5.72 -9.56
N ARG A 37 -3.65 -4.80 -8.93
CA ARG A 37 -5.09 -4.65 -9.17
C ARG A 37 -5.41 -4.39 -10.64
N ASP A 38 -4.66 -3.51 -11.28
CA ASP A 38 -4.92 -3.15 -12.67
C ASP A 38 -4.64 -4.34 -13.60
N GLU A 39 -3.54 -5.05 -13.42
CA GLU A 39 -3.22 -6.28 -14.17
C GLU A 39 -4.23 -7.42 -13.87
N TRP A 40 -4.61 -7.58 -12.61
CA TRP A 40 -5.60 -8.57 -12.19
C TRP A 40 -6.97 -8.29 -12.82
N ALA A 41 -7.42 -7.05 -12.82
CA ALA A 41 -8.72 -6.66 -13.37
C ALA A 41 -8.81 -6.95 -14.88
N ILE A 42 -7.76 -6.62 -15.63
CA ILE A 42 -7.67 -6.94 -17.08
C ILE A 42 -7.67 -8.45 -17.28
N ARG A 43 -6.82 -9.19 -16.58
CA ARG A 43 -6.66 -10.64 -16.72
C ARG A 43 -7.93 -11.43 -16.40
N THR A 44 -8.75 -10.92 -15.48
CA THR A 44 -9.95 -11.59 -14.96
C THR A 44 -11.25 -10.95 -15.43
N GLU A 45 -11.18 -9.95 -16.32
CA GLU A 45 -12.35 -9.22 -16.86
C GLU A 45 -13.22 -8.60 -15.75
N ASN A 46 -12.59 -8.10 -14.68
CA ASN A 46 -13.28 -7.54 -13.52
C ASN A 46 -13.10 -6.00 -13.39
N GLU A 47 -12.83 -5.29 -14.48
CA GLU A 47 -12.59 -3.84 -14.46
C GLU A 47 -13.73 -3.04 -13.83
N ALA A 48 -14.98 -3.43 -14.10
CA ALA A 48 -16.17 -2.72 -13.61
C ALA A 48 -16.32 -2.77 -12.08
N VAL A 49 -15.85 -3.85 -11.46
CA VAL A 49 -16.00 -4.11 -10.01
C VAL A 49 -14.66 -4.17 -9.28
N ARG A 50 -13.56 -3.76 -9.94
CA ARG A 50 -12.22 -3.76 -9.31
C ARG A 50 -12.18 -2.92 -8.04
N PRO A 51 -11.36 -3.31 -7.05
CA PRO A 51 -11.18 -2.52 -5.84
C PRO A 51 -10.71 -1.10 -6.14
N ILE A 52 -11.31 -0.10 -5.49
CA ILE A 52 -10.90 1.30 -5.67
C ILE A 52 -9.62 1.62 -4.90
N SER A 53 -8.86 2.58 -5.39
CA SER A 53 -7.58 2.98 -4.79
C SER A 53 -7.70 3.45 -3.35
N ALA A 54 -8.79 4.13 -2.99
CA ALA A 54 -9.03 4.60 -1.63
C ALA A 54 -9.13 3.43 -0.64
N VAL A 55 -9.89 2.37 -0.95
CA VAL A 55 -9.99 1.16 -0.13
C VAL A 55 -8.61 0.52 0.06
N ILE A 56 -7.86 0.31 -1.05
CA ILE A 56 -6.53 -0.29 -0.98
C ILE A 56 -5.59 0.53 -0.11
N THR A 57 -5.52 1.85 -0.33
CA THR A 57 -4.62 2.74 0.41
C THR A 57 -4.96 2.76 1.89
N THR A 58 -6.24 2.88 2.24
CA THR A 58 -6.68 2.95 3.63
C THR A 58 -6.39 1.65 4.38
N LEU A 59 -6.75 0.50 3.81
CA LEU A 59 -6.48 -0.79 4.44
C LEU A 59 -4.99 -1.08 4.57
N ALA A 60 -4.19 -0.78 3.55
CA ALA A 60 -2.74 -0.93 3.61
C ALA A 60 -2.12 -0.02 4.68
N THR A 61 -2.61 1.21 4.85
CA THR A 61 -2.13 2.14 5.88
C THR A 61 -2.43 1.63 7.29
N HIS A 62 -3.65 1.14 7.54
CA HIS A 62 -3.98 0.55 8.84
C HIS A 62 -3.15 -0.70 9.14
N ALA A 63 -2.99 -1.58 8.15
CA ALA A 63 -2.16 -2.76 8.29
C ALA A 63 -0.69 -2.42 8.56
N TYR A 64 -0.13 -1.42 7.86
CA TYR A 64 1.22 -0.93 8.10
C TYR A 64 1.40 -0.43 9.54
N LEU A 65 0.48 0.40 10.04
CA LEU A 65 0.54 0.90 11.42
C LEU A 65 0.47 -0.24 12.44
N ASP A 66 -0.30 -1.29 12.16
CA ASP A 66 -0.36 -2.48 12.99
C ASP A 66 0.95 -3.29 12.95
N VAL A 67 1.53 -3.47 11.76
CA VAL A 67 2.85 -4.12 11.60
C VAL A 67 3.92 -3.36 12.37
N VAL A 68 4.00 -2.03 12.23
CA VAL A 68 4.96 -1.20 12.97
C VAL A 68 4.77 -1.33 14.48
N LYS A 69 3.53 -1.34 14.95
CA LYS A 69 3.21 -1.49 16.38
C LYS A 69 3.60 -2.85 16.92
N THR A 70 3.37 -3.92 16.15
CA THR A 70 3.61 -5.30 16.60
C THR A 70 5.07 -5.73 16.45
N SER A 71 5.83 -5.12 15.55
CA SER A 71 7.26 -5.41 15.36
C SER A 71 8.15 -4.97 16.54
N GLN A 72 7.62 -4.13 17.45
CA GLN A 72 8.34 -3.66 18.64
C GLN A 72 9.76 -3.17 18.36
N SER A 73 9.95 -2.47 17.26
CA SER A 73 11.25 -1.95 16.79
C SER A 73 12.25 -3.03 16.37
N GLN A 74 11.82 -4.27 16.19
CA GLN A 74 12.67 -5.28 15.57
C GLN A 74 12.78 -5.06 14.06
N PRO A 75 13.99 -5.20 13.50
CA PRO A 75 14.18 -5.04 12.06
C PRO A 75 13.37 -6.08 11.29
N ILE A 76 12.53 -5.63 10.36
CA ILE A 76 11.81 -6.49 9.42
C ILE A 76 12.38 -6.24 8.04
N LYS A 77 12.64 -7.29 7.28
CA LYS A 77 13.06 -7.15 5.88
C LYS A 77 11.94 -6.50 5.05
N PRO A 78 12.28 -5.70 4.03
CA PRO A 78 11.28 -4.98 3.24
C PRO A 78 10.18 -5.87 2.67
N LEU A 79 10.54 -7.01 2.10
CA LEU A 79 9.59 -7.95 1.53
C LEU A 79 8.69 -8.59 2.59
N ASP A 80 9.25 -8.98 3.74
CA ASP A 80 8.46 -9.52 4.86
C ASP A 80 7.46 -8.47 5.39
N ALA A 81 7.86 -7.18 5.40
CA ALA A 81 6.96 -6.09 5.75
C ALA A 81 5.80 -5.96 4.75
N ILE A 82 6.08 -6.01 3.45
CA ILE A 82 5.05 -5.95 2.40
C ILE A 82 4.06 -7.11 2.55
N VAL A 83 4.55 -8.34 2.72
CA VAL A 83 3.70 -9.53 2.91
C VAL A 83 2.82 -9.37 4.14
N GLN A 84 3.40 -8.98 5.29
CA GLN A 84 2.63 -8.78 6.51
C GLN A 84 1.57 -7.67 6.39
N ILE A 85 1.87 -6.57 5.68
CA ILE A 85 0.90 -5.51 5.41
C ILE A 85 -0.27 -6.07 4.61
N VAL A 86 0.01 -6.77 3.50
CA VAL A 86 -1.03 -7.31 2.62
C VAL A 86 -1.92 -8.30 3.37
N ASP A 87 -1.34 -9.23 4.10
CA ASP A 87 -2.09 -10.26 4.83
C ASP A 87 -3.01 -9.67 5.91
N ARG A 88 -2.61 -8.56 6.54
CA ARG A 88 -3.41 -7.92 7.60
C ARG A 88 -4.49 -6.96 7.09
N MET A 89 -4.50 -6.59 5.81
CA MET A 89 -5.43 -5.58 5.28
C MET A 89 -6.90 -5.88 5.59
N THR A 90 -7.32 -7.13 5.44
CA THR A 90 -8.73 -7.53 5.63
C THR A 90 -9.21 -7.41 7.06
N ALA A 91 -8.31 -7.45 8.06
CA ALA A 91 -8.66 -7.27 9.46
C ALA A 91 -9.18 -5.87 9.80
N PHE A 92 -8.96 -4.89 8.92
CA PHE A 92 -9.38 -3.50 9.10
C PHE A 92 -10.69 -3.15 8.36
N ILE A 93 -11.33 -4.14 7.75
CA ILE A 93 -12.69 -3.99 7.22
C ILE A 93 -13.66 -4.12 8.39
N VAL A 94 -14.39 -3.04 8.70
CA VAL A 94 -15.37 -3.06 9.78
C VAL A 94 -16.71 -3.55 9.25
N GLN A 95 -17.30 -4.54 9.88
CA GLN A 95 -18.65 -5.00 9.58
C GLN A 95 -19.59 -4.65 10.74
N LYS A 96 -20.73 -4.05 10.43
CA LYS A 96 -21.80 -3.74 11.38
C LYS A 96 -23.12 -4.26 10.80
N GLY A 97 -23.64 -5.35 11.35
CA GLY A 97 -24.76 -6.09 10.75
C GLY A 97 -24.38 -6.59 9.34
N ASP A 98 -25.16 -6.20 8.35
CA ASP A 98 -24.92 -6.56 6.95
C ASP A 98 -24.10 -5.52 6.16
N GLU A 99 -23.69 -4.45 6.81
CA GLU A 99 -22.94 -3.35 6.19
C GLU A 99 -21.45 -3.43 6.46
N TYR A 100 -20.66 -3.02 5.45
CA TYR A 100 -19.20 -3.01 5.46
C TYR A 100 -18.66 -1.59 5.36
N PHE A 101 -17.63 -1.29 6.14
CA PHE A 101 -17.05 0.03 6.23
C PHE A 101 -15.53 -0.02 6.07
N VAL A 102 -15.03 0.87 5.23
CA VAL A 102 -13.63 1.30 5.13
C VAL A 102 -13.66 2.81 5.16
N CYS A 103 -13.65 3.39 6.36
CA CYS A 103 -13.86 4.82 6.54
C CYS A 103 -12.61 5.62 6.17
N ASN A 104 -12.85 6.81 5.63
CA ASN A 104 -11.80 7.81 5.44
C ASN A 104 -11.23 8.22 6.81
N PRO A 105 -9.91 8.10 7.05
CA PRO A 105 -9.33 8.52 8.33
C PRO A 105 -9.44 10.02 8.61
N ALA A 106 -9.61 10.85 7.58
CA ALA A 106 -9.79 12.29 7.71
C ALA A 106 -11.27 12.72 7.86
N ASP A 107 -12.20 11.89 7.38
CA ASP A 107 -13.64 12.13 7.49
C ASP A 107 -14.37 10.81 7.74
N HIS A 108 -14.67 10.52 9.00
CA HIS A 108 -15.34 9.27 9.40
C HIS A 108 -16.77 9.13 8.85
N GLY A 109 -17.36 10.17 8.28
CA GLY A 109 -18.66 10.12 7.59
C GLY A 109 -18.54 9.53 6.19
N GLU A 110 -17.35 9.52 5.59
CA GLU A 110 -17.11 8.97 4.26
C GLU A 110 -16.71 7.49 4.35
N ASN A 111 -17.50 6.62 3.72
CA ASN A 111 -17.21 5.19 3.61
C ASN A 111 -16.74 4.84 2.19
N PHE A 112 -15.46 4.53 2.02
CA PHE A 112 -14.92 4.10 0.73
C PHE A 112 -15.47 2.76 0.24
N ALA A 113 -16.04 1.96 1.13
CA ALA A 113 -16.72 0.71 0.81
C ALA A 113 -18.25 0.88 0.61
N GLU A 114 -18.78 2.09 0.41
CA GLU A 114 -20.21 2.37 0.23
C GLU A 114 -20.87 1.47 -0.82
N LYS A 115 -20.19 1.25 -1.97
CA LYS A 115 -20.71 0.38 -3.04
C LYS A 115 -20.90 -1.08 -2.60
N TRP A 116 -20.19 -1.52 -1.56
CA TRP A 116 -20.30 -2.88 -1.04
C TRP A 116 -21.65 -3.14 -0.34
N ASN A 117 -22.34 -2.07 0.04
CA ASN A 117 -23.61 -2.10 0.77
C ASN A 117 -24.82 -1.90 -0.14
N ARG A 118 -24.61 -1.72 -1.45
CA ARG A 118 -25.70 -1.50 -2.38
C ARG A 118 -26.53 -2.77 -2.59
N PRO A 119 -27.86 -2.69 -2.48
CA PRO A 119 -28.74 -3.82 -2.78
C PRO A 119 -28.51 -4.36 -4.19
N GLY A 120 -28.35 -5.67 -4.33
CA GLY A 120 -28.16 -6.35 -5.62
C GLY A 120 -26.73 -6.30 -6.17
N GLU A 121 -25.99 -5.21 -5.99
CA GLU A 121 -24.64 -5.02 -6.55
C GLU A 121 -23.52 -5.28 -5.53
N GLY A 122 -23.75 -4.95 -4.27
CA GLY A 122 -22.72 -4.90 -3.23
C GLY A 122 -21.96 -6.20 -3.04
N GLN A 123 -22.64 -7.33 -3.21
CA GLN A 123 -22.01 -8.65 -3.13
C GLN A 123 -20.93 -8.83 -4.20
N GLY A 124 -21.15 -8.34 -5.43
CA GLY A 124 -20.18 -8.40 -6.51
C GLY A 124 -18.89 -7.64 -6.17
N TYR A 125 -19.00 -6.44 -5.61
CA TYR A 125 -17.84 -5.64 -5.18
C TYR A 125 -17.06 -6.33 -4.04
N ARG A 126 -17.75 -6.89 -3.03
CA ARG A 126 -17.11 -7.64 -1.93
C ARG A 126 -16.38 -8.88 -2.43
N GLN A 127 -17.02 -9.66 -3.28
CA GLN A 127 -16.39 -10.84 -3.87
C GLN A 127 -15.20 -10.51 -4.75
N SER A 128 -15.30 -9.43 -5.54
CA SER A 128 -14.20 -8.94 -6.35
C SER A 128 -13.01 -8.52 -5.48
N PHE A 129 -13.25 -7.78 -4.39
CA PHE A 129 -12.20 -7.41 -3.45
C PHE A 129 -11.55 -8.66 -2.82
N ALA A 130 -12.34 -9.61 -2.35
CA ALA A 130 -11.82 -10.83 -1.72
C ALA A 130 -10.97 -11.67 -2.68
N LYS A 131 -11.41 -11.84 -3.94
CA LYS A 131 -10.66 -12.56 -4.98
C LYS A 131 -9.37 -11.84 -5.33
N TRP A 132 -9.44 -10.51 -5.52
CA TRP A 132 -8.25 -9.70 -5.79
C TRP A 132 -7.25 -9.76 -4.64
N HIS A 133 -7.71 -9.63 -3.39
CA HIS A 133 -6.84 -9.66 -2.21
C HIS A 133 -6.13 -11.01 -2.06
N ALA A 134 -6.84 -12.12 -2.25
CA ALA A 134 -6.25 -13.45 -2.22
C ALA A 134 -5.18 -13.64 -3.32
N ASP A 135 -5.44 -13.17 -4.54
CA ASP A 135 -4.48 -13.21 -5.66
C ASP A 135 -3.28 -12.29 -5.38
N ALA A 136 -3.50 -11.10 -4.79
CA ALA A 136 -2.43 -10.17 -4.40
C ALA A 136 -1.54 -10.74 -3.28
N SER A 137 -2.13 -11.33 -2.24
CA SER A 137 -1.38 -11.98 -1.16
C SER A 137 -0.51 -13.12 -1.69
N ALA A 138 -1.06 -14.00 -2.52
CA ALA A 138 -0.30 -15.03 -3.20
C ALA A 138 0.84 -14.45 -4.05
N SER A 139 0.56 -13.39 -4.82
CA SER A 139 1.55 -12.77 -5.71
C SER A 139 2.72 -12.11 -4.98
N VAL A 140 2.49 -11.46 -3.82
CA VAL A 140 3.59 -10.88 -3.04
C VAL A 140 4.37 -11.95 -2.29
N SER A 141 3.73 -13.05 -1.89
CA SER A 141 4.38 -14.19 -1.24
C SER A 141 5.32 -14.95 -2.17
N LEU A 142 5.11 -14.88 -3.51
CA LEU A 142 6.05 -15.45 -4.48
C LEU A 142 7.48 -14.93 -4.31
N GLY A 143 7.64 -13.69 -3.83
CA GLY A 143 8.97 -13.14 -3.54
C GLY A 143 9.71 -13.83 -2.38
N LEU A 144 9.01 -14.62 -1.55
CA LEU A 144 9.57 -15.41 -0.45
C LEU A 144 9.84 -16.87 -0.87
N GLU A 145 9.34 -17.30 -2.01
CA GLU A 145 9.48 -18.66 -2.50
C GLU A 145 10.79 -18.85 -3.24
N SER A 146 11.30 -20.07 -3.23
CA SER A 146 12.46 -20.46 -4.04
C SER A 146 11.99 -20.77 -5.46
N PHE A 147 12.45 -20.01 -6.43
CA PHE A 147 12.23 -20.27 -7.85
C PHE A 147 13.32 -21.15 -8.43
N GLU A 148 12.96 -22.03 -9.35
CA GLU A 148 13.91 -22.91 -10.05
C GLU A 148 14.90 -22.11 -10.92
N SER A 149 14.49 -20.93 -11.39
CA SER A 149 15.35 -20.01 -12.16
C SER A 149 14.92 -18.54 -12.01
N ASN A 150 15.85 -17.63 -12.29
CA ASN A 150 15.56 -16.20 -12.37
C ASN A 150 14.50 -15.87 -13.45
N ASP A 151 14.45 -16.66 -14.52
CA ASP A 151 13.50 -16.46 -15.61
C ASP A 151 12.07 -16.80 -15.16
N SER A 152 11.87 -17.87 -14.38
CA SER A 152 10.55 -18.22 -13.83
C SER A 152 10.04 -17.19 -12.83
N PHE A 153 10.91 -16.62 -12.01
CA PHE A 153 10.57 -15.49 -11.15
C PHE A 153 10.19 -14.24 -11.95
N ALA A 154 10.99 -13.88 -12.94
CA ALA A 154 10.74 -12.72 -13.79
C ALA A 154 9.40 -12.82 -14.57
N GLU A 155 9.06 -14.01 -15.05
CA GLU A 155 7.77 -14.28 -15.70
C GLU A 155 6.60 -14.13 -14.72
N ALA A 156 6.73 -14.64 -13.49
CA ALA A 156 5.71 -14.51 -12.45
C ALA A 156 5.46 -13.03 -12.09
N VAL A 157 6.53 -12.25 -11.92
CA VAL A 157 6.44 -10.81 -11.63
C VAL A 157 5.83 -10.05 -12.81
N LYS A 158 6.22 -10.36 -14.04
CA LYS A 158 5.63 -9.77 -15.25
C LYS A 158 4.13 -10.05 -15.33
N LYS A 159 3.73 -11.30 -15.12
CA LYS A 159 2.33 -11.74 -15.15
C LYS A 159 1.46 -11.02 -14.10
N ASN A 160 1.96 -10.92 -12.88
CA ASN A 160 1.17 -10.43 -11.75
C ASN A 160 1.22 -8.90 -11.59
N PHE A 161 2.31 -8.27 -12.01
CA PHE A 161 2.54 -6.84 -11.82
C PHE A 161 2.81 -6.07 -13.12
N GLY A 162 2.85 -6.73 -14.26
CA GLY A 162 3.16 -6.10 -15.55
C GLY A 162 4.54 -5.43 -15.61
N ILE A 163 5.48 -5.86 -14.75
CA ILE A 163 6.82 -5.26 -14.64
C ILE A 163 7.76 -6.01 -15.59
N ALA A 164 8.48 -5.27 -16.43
CA ALA A 164 9.46 -5.88 -17.33
C ALA A 164 10.61 -6.54 -16.54
N PRO A 165 11.07 -7.74 -16.93
CA PRO A 165 12.13 -8.48 -16.23
C PRO A 165 13.43 -7.70 -16.00
N ALA A 166 13.79 -6.82 -16.94
CA ALA A 166 14.99 -5.97 -16.84
C ALA A 166 14.94 -5.01 -15.63
N PHE A 167 13.75 -4.64 -15.16
CA PHE A 167 13.59 -3.76 -14.02
C PHE A 167 13.85 -4.48 -12.69
N ILE A 168 13.56 -5.79 -12.63
CA ILE A 168 13.71 -6.61 -11.43
C ILE A 168 15.19 -6.82 -11.09
N THR A 169 16.02 -6.97 -12.11
CA THR A 169 17.48 -7.15 -11.95
C THR A 169 18.15 -5.89 -11.40
N ALA A 170 17.66 -4.70 -11.76
CA ALA A 170 18.20 -3.44 -11.26
C ALA A 170 17.88 -3.22 -9.77
N VAL A 171 16.65 -3.56 -9.34
CA VAL A 171 16.20 -3.35 -7.94
C VAL A 171 16.91 -4.27 -6.96
N ASN A 172 17.21 -5.52 -7.34
CA ASN A 172 17.91 -6.48 -6.46
C ASN A 172 19.33 -6.05 -6.09
N ASN A 173 19.94 -5.14 -6.86
CA ASN A 173 21.30 -4.66 -6.60
C ASN A 173 21.36 -3.43 -5.66
N GLU A 174 20.23 -2.80 -5.37
CA GLU A 174 20.17 -1.50 -4.66
C GLU A 174 19.61 -1.57 -3.23
N ILE A 175 19.03 -2.69 -2.79
CA ILE A 175 18.49 -2.80 -1.43
C ILE A 175 19.61 -3.09 -0.44
N PRO A 176 19.92 -2.19 0.52
CA PRO A 176 20.92 -2.45 1.54
C PRO A 176 20.53 -3.64 2.41
N ALA A 177 21.49 -4.55 2.67
CA ALA A 177 21.27 -5.76 3.46
C ALA A 177 20.82 -5.49 4.93
N ASN A 178 20.94 -4.24 5.39
CA ASN A 178 20.61 -3.78 6.74
C ASN A 178 19.42 -2.83 6.80
N TRP A 179 18.56 -2.81 5.77
CA TRP A 179 17.38 -1.96 5.78
C TRP A 179 16.41 -2.39 6.89
N THR A 180 15.93 -1.42 7.68
CA THR A 180 14.96 -1.63 8.76
C THR A 180 13.76 -0.72 8.54
N MET A 181 12.58 -1.14 8.98
CA MET A 181 11.42 -0.25 8.97
C MET A 181 11.73 1.02 9.78
N PRO A 182 11.47 2.22 9.24
CA PRO A 182 11.58 3.44 10.01
C PRO A 182 10.62 3.35 11.20
N GLY A 183 11.17 3.50 12.42
CA GLY A 183 10.36 3.63 13.62
C GLY A 183 9.41 4.83 13.48
N ARG A 184 8.31 4.83 14.22
CA ARG A 184 7.41 5.98 14.33
C ARG A 184 8.25 7.19 14.70
N PRO A 185 8.14 8.34 14.03
CA PRO A 185 8.76 9.57 14.51
C PRO A 185 8.13 9.88 15.87
N ASP A 186 8.89 9.64 16.93
CA ASP A 186 8.49 9.99 18.30
C ASP A 186 8.43 11.52 18.42
N GLY A 187 7.26 12.08 18.17
CA GLY A 187 6.94 13.48 18.41
C GLY A 187 6.75 13.77 19.91
N THR A 188 7.64 13.25 20.78
CA THR A 188 7.65 13.62 22.20
C THR A 188 9.03 13.45 22.82
N THR A 189 9.95 14.33 22.49
CA THR A 189 10.96 14.72 23.47
C THR A 189 10.29 15.63 24.50
N ARG A 190 9.67 15.04 25.53
CA ARG A 190 9.42 15.78 26.75
C ARG A 190 10.77 16.05 27.39
N ASN A 191 11.26 17.29 27.25
CA ASN A 191 12.27 17.82 28.12
C ASN A 191 11.74 17.78 29.56
N SER A 192 12.13 16.77 30.32
CA SER A 192 12.06 16.81 31.77
C SER A 192 13.19 17.73 32.22
N ALA A 193 12.91 19.03 32.28
CA ALA A 193 13.76 19.97 33.01
C ALA A 193 13.74 19.54 34.46
N SER A 194 14.86 19.03 34.94
CA SER A 194 15.22 18.84 36.34
C SER A 194 15.12 20.18 37.02
N MET A 195 14.13 20.36 37.88
CA MET A 195 14.18 21.34 38.95
C MET A 195 14.97 20.71 40.13
N GLY A 196 16.24 21.04 40.21
CA GLY A 196 17.03 20.92 41.41
C GLY A 196 16.82 22.17 42.26
N SER A 197 16.45 21.93 43.47
CA SER A 197 16.31 22.81 44.63
C SER A 197 17.44 23.78 44.82
#